data_57d21bffd2a6973f4077027d9ec26eff
#
_entry.id   57d21bffd2a6973f4077027d9ec26eff
#
_cell.length_a   1.000
_cell.length_b   1.000
_cell.length_c   1.000
_cell.angle_alpha   90.00
_cell.angle_beta   90.00
_cell.angle_gamma   90.00
#
_symmetry.space_group_name_H-M   'P 1'
#
loop_
_entity.id
_entity.type
_entity.pdbx_description
1 polymer ?
#
loop_
_entity_poly.entity_id
_entity_poly.type
_entity_poly.pdbx_seq_one_letter_code
_entity_poly.pdbx_strand_id
1 'polypeptide(L)'
;QELNLNAKQSRALVSKETWQKQLDLLNTAKQLMKAIGEAEYNDFNVFRDMVDVCCRDKACLVSTVSSTEKNAILNAVSWYDASAEKVIKGTTKLTGEKLERLLENLDCQESQLPDYGYFPTAKKSEYLEYETESDLRDTENVPLKENIYGYFLREVKPHVPEAWINLDANKIGYEISFNKYFYRHKPLRSIEEVSA
;
A
#
# COMPACT_ATOMS: atom_id res chain seq x y z
N GLN A 1 -26.04 -6.14 -11.85
CA GLN A 1 -24.71 -6.78 -11.97
C GLN A 1 -24.86 -8.22 -11.51
N GLU A 2 -24.70 -9.20 -12.40
CA GLU A 2 -24.63 -10.61 -12.03
C GLU A 2 -23.32 -10.84 -11.28
N LEU A 3 -23.43 -11.18 -10.00
CA LEU A 3 -22.31 -11.56 -9.15
C LEU A 3 -21.88 -12.98 -9.53
N ASN A 4 -20.79 -13.11 -10.27
CA ASN A 4 -20.16 -14.41 -10.57
C ASN A 4 -19.47 -14.97 -9.29
N LEU A 5 -20.29 -15.64 -8.45
CA LEU A 5 -19.83 -16.24 -7.21
C LEU A 5 -19.42 -17.70 -7.42
N ASN A 6 -18.28 -18.07 -6.87
CA ASN A 6 -17.92 -19.49 -6.79
C ASN A 6 -18.77 -20.23 -5.73
N ALA A 7 -18.79 -21.58 -5.76
CA ALA A 7 -19.60 -22.40 -4.87
C ALA A 7 -19.34 -22.16 -3.37
N LYS A 8 -18.10 -21.79 -2.99
CA LYS A 8 -17.72 -21.45 -1.61
C LYS A 8 -18.31 -20.10 -1.19
N GLN A 9 -18.25 -19.11 -2.07
CA GLN A 9 -18.82 -17.78 -1.83
C GLN A 9 -20.34 -17.85 -1.74
N SER A 10 -21.00 -18.62 -2.60
CA SER A 10 -22.44 -18.82 -2.57
C SER A 10 -22.91 -19.49 -1.26
N ARG A 11 -22.18 -20.50 -0.78
CA ARG A 11 -22.47 -21.14 0.52
C ARG A 11 -22.26 -20.19 1.70
N ALA A 12 -21.23 -19.35 1.66
CA ALA A 12 -20.96 -18.36 2.69
C ALA A 12 -22.09 -17.32 2.78
N LEU A 13 -22.65 -16.88 1.64
CA LEU A 13 -23.75 -15.90 1.61
C LEU A 13 -25.05 -16.41 2.26
N VAL A 14 -25.32 -17.70 2.26
CA VAL A 14 -26.51 -18.29 2.90
C VAL A 14 -26.25 -18.81 4.31
N SER A 15 -25.02 -18.67 4.82
CA SER A 15 -24.66 -19.11 6.17
C SER A 15 -25.17 -18.12 7.22
N LYS A 16 -25.92 -18.63 8.21
CA LYS A 16 -26.36 -17.82 9.36
C LYS A 16 -25.19 -17.18 10.11
N GLU A 17 -24.06 -17.88 10.25
CA GLU A 17 -22.88 -17.39 10.93
C GLU A 17 -22.26 -16.18 10.21
N THR A 18 -22.23 -16.22 8.88
CA THR A 18 -21.75 -15.09 8.07
C THR A 18 -22.62 -13.86 8.28
N TRP A 19 -23.94 -14.00 8.23
CA TRP A 19 -24.85 -12.90 8.46
C TRP A 19 -24.79 -12.36 9.88
N GLN A 20 -24.63 -13.21 10.88
CA GLN A 20 -24.47 -12.77 12.27
C GLN A 20 -23.22 -11.91 12.41
N LYS A 21 -22.07 -12.36 11.87
CA LYS A 21 -20.83 -11.58 11.88
C LYS A 21 -20.98 -10.21 11.19
N GLN A 22 -21.67 -10.16 10.06
CA GLN A 22 -21.91 -8.89 9.36
C GLN A 22 -22.82 -7.96 10.16
N LEU A 23 -23.83 -8.51 10.85
CA LEU A 23 -24.71 -7.74 11.73
C LEU A 23 -23.94 -7.18 12.94
N ASP A 24 -23.07 -7.99 13.54
CA ASP A 24 -22.23 -7.57 14.67
C ASP A 24 -21.26 -6.46 14.25
N LEU A 25 -20.64 -6.59 13.06
CA LEU A 25 -19.80 -5.56 12.46
C LEU A 25 -20.55 -4.26 12.22
N LEU A 26 -21.77 -4.33 11.66
CA LEU A 26 -22.65 -3.17 11.45
C LEU A 26 -23.02 -2.50 12.77
N ASN A 27 -23.35 -3.26 13.78
CA ASN A 27 -23.68 -2.74 15.11
C ASN A 27 -22.49 -2.03 15.74
N THR A 28 -21.30 -2.59 15.59
CA THR A 28 -20.02 -1.97 16.04
C THR A 28 -19.77 -0.65 15.30
N ALA A 29 -19.95 -0.63 13.97
CA ALA A 29 -19.78 0.59 13.19
C ALA A 29 -20.79 1.69 13.62
N LYS A 30 -22.05 1.33 13.91
CA LYS A 30 -23.05 2.27 14.44
C LYS A 30 -22.70 2.82 15.82
N GLN A 31 -22.09 2.00 16.69
CA GLN A 31 -21.64 2.46 18.00
C GLN A 31 -20.48 3.44 17.86
N LEU A 32 -19.50 3.14 16.99
CA LEU A 32 -18.40 4.05 16.67
C LEU A 32 -18.90 5.38 16.09
N MET A 33 -19.82 5.32 15.13
CA MET A 33 -20.42 6.52 14.53
C MET A 33 -21.12 7.39 15.58
N LYS A 34 -21.84 6.78 16.54
CA LYS A 34 -22.47 7.49 17.64
C LYS A 34 -21.46 8.14 18.60
N ALA A 35 -20.29 7.51 18.81
CA ALA A 35 -19.26 8.00 19.71
C ALA A 35 -18.38 9.09 19.07
N ILE A 36 -18.03 8.94 17.80
CA ILE A 36 -17.11 9.83 17.07
C ILE A 36 -17.87 10.97 16.38
N GLY A 37 -19.12 10.72 15.95
CA GLY A 37 -19.92 11.65 15.16
C GLY A 37 -19.86 11.36 13.67
N GLU A 38 -20.52 12.21 12.87
CA GLU A 38 -20.66 12.08 11.41
C GLU A 38 -19.79 13.10 10.65
N ALA A 39 -18.81 13.72 11.34
CA ALA A 39 -17.91 14.67 10.70
C ALA A 39 -16.96 14.00 9.72
N GLU A 40 -16.68 14.67 8.61
CA GLU A 40 -15.65 14.23 7.67
C GLU A 40 -14.25 14.65 8.17
N TYR A 41 -13.27 13.76 8.00
CA TYR A 41 -11.89 13.98 8.39
C TYR A 41 -10.99 13.87 7.16
N ASN A 42 -10.22 14.91 6.88
CA ASN A 42 -9.23 14.91 5.78
C ASN A 42 -7.90 14.24 6.18
N ASP A 43 -7.74 13.89 7.45
CA ASP A 43 -6.60 13.16 7.94
C ASP A 43 -7.05 11.79 8.48
N PHE A 44 -6.77 10.74 7.71
CA PHE A 44 -7.07 9.38 8.08
C PHE A 44 -6.34 8.94 9.37
N ASN A 45 -5.15 9.47 9.65
CA ASN A 45 -4.38 9.10 10.83
C ASN A 45 -5.11 9.56 12.10
N VAL A 46 -5.61 10.80 12.11
CA VAL A 46 -6.41 11.35 13.21
C VAL A 46 -7.68 10.55 13.40
N PHE A 47 -8.39 10.26 12.31
CA PHE A 47 -9.62 9.45 12.37
C PHE A 47 -9.35 8.04 12.90
N ARG A 48 -8.29 7.37 12.42
CA ARG A 48 -7.87 6.05 12.91
C ARG A 48 -7.55 6.06 14.40
N ASP A 49 -6.83 7.08 14.88
CA ASP A 49 -6.50 7.23 16.30
C ASP A 49 -7.76 7.42 17.17
N MET A 50 -8.75 8.18 16.70
CA MET A 50 -10.05 8.32 17.39
C MET A 50 -10.79 6.98 17.48
N VAL A 51 -10.82 6.22 16.37
CA VAL A 51 -11.39 4.86 16.37
C VAL A 51 -10.65 3.96 17.35
N ASP A 52 -9.31 4.03 17.39
CA ASP A 52 -8.48 3.24 18.30
C ASP A 52 -8.73 3.60 19.79
N VAL A 53 -8.93 4.86 20.09
CA VAL A 53 -9.33 5.30 21.45
C VAL A 53 -10.70 4.73 21.81
N CYS A 54 -11.69 4.88 20.92
CA CYS A 54 -13.04 4.33 21.15
C CYS A 54 -13.04 2.80 21.30
N CYS A 55 -12.20 2.08 20.52
CA CYS A 55 -12.09 0.62 20.63
C CYS A 55 -11.49 0.15 21.97
N ARG A 56 -10.69 0.98 22.63
CA ARG A 56 -10.12 0.70 23.97
C ARG A 56 -11.02 1.10 25.10
N ASP A 57 -11.95 2.03 24.87
CA ASP A 57 -12.86 2.54 25.88
C ASP A 57 -14.15 1.70 25.93
N LYS A 58 -14.34 1.00 27.04
CA LYS A 58 -15.55 0.20 27.31
C LYS A 58 -16.84 1.02 27.39
N ALA A 59 -16.75 2.34 27.56
CA ALA A 59 -17.91 3.22 27.48
C ALA A 59 -18.36 3.49 26.04
N CYS A 60 -17.46 3.41 25.07
CA CYS A 60 -17.75 3.58 23.66
C CYS A 60 -18.27 2.30 22.99
N LEU A 61 -17.69 1.15 23.33
CA LEU A 61 -18.03 -0.14 22.72
C LEU A 61 -18.37 -1.19 23.78
N VAL A 62 -19.46 -1.91 23.53
CA VAL A 62 -19.93 -3.00 24.40
C VAL A 62 -19.11 -4.28 24.20
N SER A 63 -18.53 -4.47 23.02
CA SER A 63 -17.75 -5.66 22.65
C SER A 63 -16.32 -5.31 22.22
N THR A 64 -15.42 -6.28 22.42
CA THR A 64 -14.05 -6.17 21.89
C THR A 64 -14.06 -6.32 20.37
N VAL A 65 -13.37 -5.39 19.68
CA VAL A 65 -13.25 -5.37 18.22
C VAL A 65 -11.90 -5.94 17.83
N SER A 66 -11.87 -6.91 16.93
CA SER A 66 -10.65 -7.44 16.38
C SER A 66 -10.02 -6.45 15.38
N SER A 67 -8.70 -6.57 15.18
CA SER A 67 -8.00 -5.73 14.18
C SER A 67 -8.58 -5.88 12.76
N THR A 68 -9.06 -7.07 12.41
CA THR A 68 -9.68 -7.34 11.11
C THR A 68 -11.02 -6.59 10.97
N GLU A 69 -11.86 -6.62 11.99
CA GLU A 69 -13.14 -5.91 12.01
C GLU A 69 -12.93 -4.40 11.99
N LYS A 70 -11.99 -3.89 12.80
CA LYS A 70 -11.62 -2.48 12.78
C LYS A 70 -11.20 -2.03 11.38
N ASN A 71 -10.28 -2.76 10.75
CA ASN A 71 -9.82 -2.43 9.40
C ASN A 71 -10.95 -2.51 8.36
N ALA A 72 -11.87 -3.47 8.50
CA ALA A 72 -13.03 -3.56 7.62
C ALA A 72 -13.93 -2.32 7.74
N ILE A 73 -14.16 -1.82 8.96
CA ILE A 73 -14.93 -0.60 9.18
C ILE A 73 -14.20 0.62 8.61
N LEU A 74 -12.89 0.78 8.93
CA LEU A 74 -12.09 1.90 8.43
C LEU A 74 -12.10 1.96 6.91
N ASN A 75 -11.89 0.83 6.23
CA ASN A 75 -11.90 0.75 4.76
C ASN A 75 -13.28 1.04 4.16
N ALA A 76 -14.36 0.66 4.85
CA ALA A 76 -15.72 0.87 4.37
C ALA A 76 -16.18 2.34 4.43
N VAL A 77 -15.61 3.14 5.33
CA VAL A 77 -15.97 4.55 5.53
C VAL A 77 -14.93 5.52 4.99
N SER A 78 -13.84 5.02 4.43
CA SER A 78 -12.77 5.85 3.85
C SER A 78 -12.84 5.83 2.34
N TRP A 79 -12.45 6.93 1.73
CA TRP A 79 -12.25 7.05 0.28
C TRP A 79 -10.93 7.73 -0.01
N TYR A 80 -10.43 7.56 -1.21
CA TYR A 80 -9.20 8.20 -1.63
C TYR A 80 -9.45 9.68 -1.98
N ASP A 81 -8.59 10.54 -1.44
CA ASP A 81 -8.52 11.96 -1.80
C ASP A 81 -7.05 12.37 -1.93
N ALA A 82 -6.68 12.89 -3.10
CA ALA A 82 -5.30 13.31 -3.39
C ALA A 82 -4.83 14.51 -2.54
N SER A 83 -5.76 15.27 -1.96
CA SER A 83 -5.46 16.40 -1.07
C SER A 83 -5.37 16.02 0.40
N ALA A 84 -5.70 14.76 0.76
CA ALA A 84 -5.66 14.28 2.13
C ALA A 84 -4.22 14.08 2.63
N GLU A 85 -4.05 14.07 3.95
CA GLU A 85 -2.76 13.78 4.57
C GLU A 85 -2.31 12.34 4.28
N LYS A 86 -0.99 12.14 4.12
CA LYS A 86 -0.40 10.84 3.84
C LYS A 86 -0.67 9.86 4.99
N VAL A 87 -1.11 8.66 4.64
CA VAL A 87 -1.43 7.62 5.62
C VAL A 87 -0.14 7.03 6.18
N ILE A 88 0.00 7.11 7.51
CA ILE A 88 1.14 6.52 8.22
C ILE A 88 0.92 5.02 8.37
N LYS A 89 1.80 4.23 7.78
CA LYS A 89 1.84 2.76 7.94
C LYS A 89 2.36 2.37 9.31
N GLY A 90 3.43 3.04 9.74
CA GLY A 90 4.06 2.76 11.02
C GLY A 90 5.08 3.81 11.43
N THR A 91 5.52 3.70 12.68
CA THR A 91 6.57 4.53 13.24
C THR A 91 7.68 3.62 13.76
N THR A 92 8.90 3.81 13.24
CA THR A 92 10.06 3.01 13.61
C THR A 92 11.07 3.85 14.35
N LYS A 93 11.58 3.34 15.48
CA LYS A 93 12.69 3.96 16.21
C LYS A 93 14.00 3.31 15.79
N LEU A 94 14.84 4.11 15.14
CA LEU A 94 16.17 3.69 14.67
C LEU A 94 17.22 4.38 15.55
N THR A 95 17.84 3.63 16.45
CA THR A 95 18.87 4.13 17.36
C THR A 95 20.09 3.21 17.36
N GLY A 96 21.30 3.78 17.44
CA GLY A 96 22.57 3.04 17.55
C GLY A 96 22.69 1.94 16.51
N GLU A 97 22.95 0.71 16.95
CA GLU A 97 23.14 -0.45 16.07
C GLU A 97 22.02 -0.68 15.05
N LYS A 98 20.77 -0.34 15.39
CA LYS A 98 19.65 -0.56 14.43
C LYS A 98 19.74 0.39 13.25
N LEU A 99 20.12 1.64 13.51
CA LEU A 99 20.32 2.62 12.46
C LEU A 99 21.56 2.25 11.62
N GLU A 100 22.66 1.92 12.26
CA GLU A 100 23.89 1.52 11.58
C GLU A 100 23.68 0.32 10.67
N ARG A 101 23.03 -0.74 11.16
CA ARG A 101 22.68 -1.93 10.36
C ARG A 101 21.75 -1.61 9.20
N LEU A 102 20.80 -0.70 9.39
CA LEU A 102 19.91 -0.27 8.29
C LEU A 102 20.70 0.47 7.21
N LEU A 103 21.55 1.41 7.60
CA LEU A 103 22.39 2.18 6.68
C LEU A 103 23.40 1.28 5.92
N GLU A 104 23.99 0.30 6.61
CA GLU A 104 24.83 -0.72 5.98
C GLU A 104 24.05 -1.57 4.97
N ASN A 105 22.85 -2.05 5.33
CA ASN A 105 22.02 -2.87 4.45
C ASN A 105 21.53 -2.11 3.21
N LEU A 106 21.23 -0.82 3.36
CA LEU A 106 20.79 0.02 2.26
C LEU A 106 21.96 0.63 1.47
N ASP A 107 23.19 0.49 1.95
CA ASP A 107 24.39 1.16 1.41
C ASP A 107 24.15 2.67 1.21
N CYS A 108 23.65 3.34 2.25
CA CYS A 108 23.22 4.74 2.17
C CYS A 108 23.61 5.54 3.42
N GLN A 109 23.50 6.86 3.31
CA GLN A 109 23.64 7.79 4.43
C GLN A 109 22.28 8.07 5.08
N GLU A 110 22.31 8.49 6.35
CA GLU A 110 21.08 8.84 7.09
C GLU A 110 20.21 9.89 6.38
N SER A 111 20.82 10.86 5.69
CA SER A 111 20.12 11.87 4.91
C SER A 111 19.35 11.33 3.70
N GLN A 112 19.67 10.12 3.25
CA GLN A 112 19.07 9.45 2.10
C GLN A 112 17.91 8.51 2.51
N LEU A 113 17.69 8.30 3.80
CA LEU A 113 16.62 7.42 4.31
C LEU A 113 15.21 7.74 3.76
N PRO A 114 14.83 9.01 3.51
CA PRO A 114 13.54 9.31 2.86
C PRO A 114 13.40 8.70 1.46
N ASP A 115 14.49 8.56 0.72
CA ASP A 115 14.48 7.91 -0.60
C ASP A 115 14.32 6.39 -0.53
N TYR A 116 14.36 5.84 0.68
CA TYR A 116 14.07 4.42 0.99
C TYR A 116 12.80 4.25 1.85
N GLY A 117 11.97 5.31 1.95
CA GLY A 117 10.69 5.26 2.64
C GLY A 117 10.73 5.49 4.15
N TYR A 118 11.88 5.90 4.71
CA TYR A 118 12.02 6.25 6.13
C TYR A 118 12.08 7.77 6.31
N PHE A 119 10.99 8.37 6.73
CA PHE A 119 10.86 9.83 6.84
C PHE A 119 11.11 10.29 8.28
N PRO A 120 12.10 11.16 8.52
CA PRO A 120 12.42 11.62 9.87
C PRO A 120 11.27 12.45 10.47
N THR A 121 11.01 12.29 11.77
CA THR A 121 10.07 13.11 12.53
C THR A 121 10.79 14.23 13.29
N ALA A 122 10.01 15.10 13.95
CA ALA A 122 10.57 16.10 14.87
C ALA A 122 11.24 15.46 16.11
N LYS A 123 10.94 14.18 16.41
CA LYS A 123 11.55 13.45 17.49
C LYS A 123 12.81 12.74 17.03
N LYS A 124 13.87 12.87 17.80
CA LYS A 124 15.17 12.25 17.49
C LYS A 124 15.04 10.74 17.30
N SER A 125 15.64 10.24 16.22
CA SER A 125 15.70 8.80 15.87
C SER A 125 14.33 8.13 15.66
N GLU A 126 13.28 8.91 15.41
CA GLU A 126 11.97 8.40 15.06
C GLU A 126 11.69 8.68 13.58
N TYR A 127 11.30 7.64 12.85
CA TYR A 127 11.02 7.69 11.41
C TYR A 127 9.62 7.18 11.15
N LEU A 128 8.91 7.85 10.23
CA LEU A 128 7.61 7.41 9.73
C LEU A 128 7.81 6.60 8.45
N GLU A 129 6.98 5.59 8.30
CA GLU A 129 6.77 4.87 7.06
C GLU A 129 5.33 5.15 6.60
N TYR A 130 5.16 5.56 5.35
CA TYR A 130 3.84 5.79 4.77
C TYR A 130 3.32 4.55 4.04
N GLU A 131 2.00 4.43 3.95
CA GLU A 131 1.40 3.42 3.09
C GLU A 131 1.64 3.78 1.63
N THR A 132 1.86 2.75 0.82
CA THR A 132 2.04 2.90 -0.62
C THR A 132 0.74 2.62 -1.33
N GLU A 133 0.42 3.42 -2.31
CA GLU A 133 -0.66 3.12 -3.23
C GLU A 133 -0.22 2.02 -4.21
N SER A 134 -1.01 0.94 -4.26
CA SER A 134 -0.67 -0.23 -5.10
C SER A 134 -0.62 0.10 -6.58
N ASP A 135 -1.48 1.00 -7.03
CA ASP A 135 -1.62 1.36 -8.44
C ASP A 135 -0.49 2.28 -8.94
N LEU A 136 0.23 2.92 -8.00
CA LEU A 136 1.40 3.75 -8.30
C LEU A 136 2.72 3.00 -8.16
N ARG A 137 2.69 1.72 -7.76
CA ARG A 137 3.91 0.90 -7.71
C ARG A 137 4.35 0.52 -9.11
N ASP A 138 5.58 0.83 -9.42
CA ASP A 138 6.19 0.45 -10.68
C ASP A 138 7.57 -0.19 -10.45
N THR A 139 8.08 -0.84 -11.47
CA THR A 139 9.39 -1.51 -11.45
C THR A 139 10.23 -1.01 -12.60
N GLU A 140 11.50 -0.69 -12.29
CA GLU A 140 12.46 -0.23 -13.27
C GLU A 140 13.53 -1.29 -13.53
N ASN A 141 13.94 -1.41 -14.79
CA ASN A 141 15.02 -2.29 -15.20
C ASN A 141 16.37 -1.57 -15.13
N VAL A 142 17.04 -1.70 -13.99
CA VAL A 142 18.35 -1.08 -13.77
C VAL A 142 19.46 -1.99 -14.34
N PRO A 143 20.35 -1.48 -15.22
CA PRO A 143 21.48 -2.25 -15.71
C PRO A 143 22.38 -2.75 -14.57
N LEU A 144 22.84 -4.01 -14.65
CA LEU A 144 23.63 -4.67 -13.58
C LEU A 144 24.90 -3.93 -13.17
N LYS A 145 25.46 -3.10 -14.06
CA LYS A 145 26.67 -2.31 -13.82
C LYS A 145 26.38 -0.95 -13.21
N GLU A 146 25.12 -0.58 -13.08
CA GLU A 146 24.69 0.73 -12.63
C GLU A 146 24.27 0.69 -11.16
N ASN A 147 24.56 1.74 -10.42
CA ASN A 147 24.13 1.87 -9.05
C ASN A 147 22.60 2.20 -9.01
N ILE A 148 21.83 1.43 -8.26
CA ILE A 148 20.38 1.56 -8.18
C ILE A 148 19.96 2.96 -7.71
N TYR A 149 20.64 3.49 -6.69
CA TYR A 149 20.33 4.82 -6.16
C TYR A 149 20.65 5.93 -7.18
N GLY A 150 21.78 5.81 -7.86
CA GLY A 150 22.17 6.75 -8.93
C GLY A 150 21.16 6.74 -10.09
N TYR A 151 20.69 5.56 -10.48
CA TYR A 151 19.64 5.40 -11.48
C TYR A 151 18.33 6.06 -11.01
N PHE A 152 17.91 5.77 -9.79
CA PHE A 152 16.69 6.35 -9.19
C PHE A 152 16.71 7.88 -9.20
N LEU A 153 17.80 8.51 -8.79
CA LEU A 153 17.94 9.97 -8.77
C LEU A 153 17.91 10.59 -10.17
N ARG A 154 18.43 9.87 -11.18
CA ARG A 154 18.50 10.37 -12.55
C ARG A 154 17.21 10.17 -13.33
N GLU A 155 16.61 8.98 -13.23
CA GLU A 155 15.52 8.57 -14.11
C GLU A 155 14.13 8.64 -13.45
N VAL A 156 14.03 8.43 -12.14
CA VAL A 156 12.72 8.34 -11.44
C VAL A 156 12.41 9.65 -10.72
N LYS A 157 13.31 10.11 -9.87
CA LYS A 157 13.07 11.25 -8.97
C LYS A 157 12.65 12.55 -9.66
N PRO A 158 13.16 12.90 -10.86
CA PRO A 158 12.74 14.10 -11.57
C PRO A 158 11.28 14.06 -12.04
N HIS A 159 10.74 12.86 -12.28
CA HIS A 159 9.37 12.65 -12.75
C HIS A 159 8.39 12.42 -11.60
N VAL A 160 8.84 11.74 -10.55
CA VAL A 160 8.04 11.41 -9.36
C VAL A 160 8.82 11.78 -8.10
N PRO A 161 8.80 13.05 -7.68
CA PRO A 161 9.61 13.54 -6.55
C PRO A 161 9.29 12.83 -5.22
N GLU A 162 8.08 12.31 -5.06
CA GLU A 162 7.62 11.62 -3.84
C GLU A 162 7.91 10.11 -3.84
N ALA A 163 8.44 9.55 -4.93
CA ALA A 163 8.79 8.14 -5.00
C ALA A 163 9.95 7.79 -4.05
N TRP A 164 9.96 6.54 -3.60
CA TRP A 164 11.07 5.94 -2.87
C TRP A 164 11.32 4.51 -3.33
N ILE A 165 12.53 4.03 -3.06
CA ILE A 165 13.00 2.70 -3.48
C ILE A 165 12.54 1.66 -2.46
N ASN A 166 12.06 0.51 -2.93
CA ASN A 166 11.88 -0.69 -2.13
C ASN A 166 12.90 -1.75 -2.54
N LEU A 167 14.02 -1.84 -1.83
CA LEU A 167 15.07 -2.81 -2.12
C LEU A 167 14.65 -4.26 -1.83
N ASP A 168 13.71 -4.50 -0.91
CA ASP A 168 13.22 -5.85 -0.61
C ASP A 168 12.47 -6.47 -1.80
N ALA A 169 11.94 -5.63 -2.69
CA ALA A 169 11.28 -6.07 -3.91
C ALA A 169 12.26 -6.26 -5.09
N ASN A 170 13.54 -5.92 -4.91
CA ASN A 170 14.54 -6.01 -5.96
C ASN A 170 14.80 -7.46 -6.37
N LYS A 171 14.89 -7.70 -7.68
CA LYS A 171 15.18 -9.02 -8.24
C LYS A 171 16.31 -8.92 -9.24
N ILE A 172 17.36 -9.69 -9.01
CA ILE A 172 18.43 -9.83 -9.98
C ILE A 172 18.04 -10.92 -10.98
N GLY A 173 18.03 -10.57 -12.26
CA GLY A 173 17.66 -11.49 -13.34
C GLY A 173 18.33 -11.11 -14.66
N TYR A 174 18.10 -11.98 -15.64
CA TYR A 174 18.49 -11.72 -17.03
C TYR A 174 17.23 -11.56 -17.86
N GLU A 175 17.09 -10.41 -18.51
CA GLU A 175 16.04 -10.22 -19.50
C GLU A 175 16.54 -10.76 -20.84
N ILE A 176 15.97 -11.89 -21.29
CA ILE A 176 16.23 -12.42 -22.61
C ILE A 176 15.13 -11.90 -23.53
N SER A 177 15.50 -10.99 -24.43
CA SER A 177 14.57 -10.50 -25.46
C SER A 177 14.31 -11.60 -26.49
N PHE A 178 13.32 -12.44 -26.23
CA PHE A 178 12.91 -13.50 -27.15
C PHE A 178 12.56 -12.96 -28.55
N ASN A 179 11.96 -11.80 -28.62
CA ASN A 179 11.64 -11.14 -29.88
C ASN A 179 12.89 -10.85 -30.70
N LYS A 180 14.00 -10.42 -30.08
CA LYS A 180 15.25 -10.15 -30.78
C LYS A 180 15.88 -11.41 -31.38
N TYR A 181 15.74 -12.56 -30.71
CA TYR A 181 16.40 -13.81 -31.12
C TYR A 181 15.49 -14.72 -31.94
N PHE A 182 14.18 -14.73 -31.67
CA PHE A 182 13.25 -15.68 -32.29
C PHE A 182 12.24 -15.04 -33.22
N TYR A 183 12.08 -13.72 -33.21
CA TYR A 183 11.19 -13.05 -34.15
C TYR A 183 11.74 -13.12 -35.56
N ARG A 184 10.97 -13.74 -36.47
CA ARG A 184 11.18 -13.70 -37.90
C ARG A 184 10.11 -12.81 -38.48
N HIS A 185 10.54 -11.70 -39.12
CA HIS A 185 9.63 -10.81 -39.82
C HIS A 185 8.88 -11.60 -40.91
N LYS A 186 7.57 -11.65 -40.82
CA LYS A 186 6.72 -12.11 -41.91
C LYS A 186 6.26 -10.86 -42.67
N PRO A 187 6.57 -10.74 -43.96
CA PRO A 187 6.06 -9.62 -44.75
C PRO A 187 4.52 -9.63 -44.72
N LEU A 188 3.95 -8.45 -44.63
CA LEU A 188 2.49 -8.30 -44.69
C LEU A 188 2.01 -8.82 -46.09
N ARG A 189 0.91 -9.54 -46.06
CA ARG A 189 0.23 -9.95 -47.33
C ARG A 189 -0.19 -8.70 -48.07
N SER A 190 -0.11 -8.77 -49.42
CA SER A 190 -0.61 -7.66 -50.23
C SER A 190 -2.12 -7.51 -50.08
N ILE A 191 -2.63 -6.32 -50.39
CA ILE A 191 -4.09 -6.06 -50.34
C ILE A 191 -4.83 -7.01 -51.30
N GLU A 192 -4.22 -7.38 -52.40
CA GLU A 192 -4.77 -8.32 -53.37
C GLU A 192 -4.90 -9.75 -52.81
N GLU A 193 -3.93 -10.19 -52.00
CA GLU A 193 -3.96 -11.49 -51.34
C GLU A 193 -4.94 -11.55 -50.14
N VAL A 194 -5.36 -10.41 -49.61
CA VAL A 194 -6.31 -10.35 -48.52
C VAL A 194 -7.74 -10.14 -49.02
N SER A 195 -7.90 -9.63 -50.23
CA SER A 195 -9.20 -9.35 -50.85
C SER A 195 -9.75 -10.50 -51.71
N ALA A 196 -8.99 -11.58 -51.85
CA ALA A 196 -9.39 -12.81 -52.53
C ALA A 196 -9.90 -13.84 -51.53
#